data_7f9120610a7c4fde3ad0ad158aa00bf7
#
_entry.id   7f9120610a7c4fde3ad0ad158aa00bf7
#
_cell.length_a   1.000
_cell.length_b   1.000
_cell.length_c   1.000
_cell.angle_alpha   90.00
_cell.angle_beta   90.00
_cell.angle_gamma   90.00
#
_symmetry.space_group_name_H-M   'P 1'
#
loop_
_entity.id
_entity.type
_entity.pdbx_description
1 polymer ?
#
loop_
_entity_poly.entity_id
_entity_poly.type
_entity_poly.pdbx_seq_one_letter_code
_entity_poly.pdbx_strand_id
1 'polypeptide(L)'
;MLEPVFVDTGYVLALVNEHEQHHAQAVLLAQRYDRHPVVATDAVLLEIGNALSRLARPAAAQIMADFRESVGSTVVHLTPELFDAAFARYQGHADKTWGLVDCVSFVVMRRMGFRTLLAFDQHFVQAGFVLARP
;
A
#
# COMPACT_ATOMS: atom_id res chain seq x y z
N MET A 1 -21.12 8.12 -1.79
CA MET A 1 -19.81 8.13 -1.11
C MET A 1 -18.91 7.08 -1.75
N LEU A 2 -17.70 7.46 -2.08
CA LEU A 2 -16.74 6.54 -2.68
C LEU A 2 -16.10 5.66 -1.62
N GLU A 3 -15.93 4.38 -1.94
CA GLU A 3 -15.24 3.46 -1.03
C GLU A 3 -13.75 3.80 -0.95
N PRO A 4 -13.13 3.69 0.23
CA PRO A 4 -11.71 3.85 0.34
C PRO A 4 -10.96 2.71 -0.36
N VAL A 5 -9.75 3.01 -0.83
CA VAL A 5 -8.84 2.02 -1.39
C VAL A 5 -7.56 1.98 -0.59
N PHE A 6 -7.02 0.80 -0.42
CA PHE A 6 -5.72 0.62 0.22
C PHE A 6 -4.61 0.87 -0.80
N VAL A 7 -3.48 1.41 -0.35
CA VAL A 7 -2.34 1.75 -1.21
C VAL A 7 -1.13 0.93 -0.79
N ASP A 8 -0.57 0.17 -1.72
CA ASP A 8 0.65 -0.60 -1.51
C ASP A 8 1.87 0.17 -2.01
N THR A 9 3.02 -0.18 -1.47
CA THR A 9 4.32 0.40 -1.81
C THR A 9 4.58 0.34 -3.31
N GLY A 10 4.40 -0.84 -3.93
CA GLY A 10 4.71 -1.04 -5.35
C GLY A 10 3.96 -0.10 -6.29
N TYR A 11 2.71 0.23 -5.95
CA TYR A 11 1.93 1.19 -6.73
C TYR A 11 2.57 2.58 -6.67
N VAL A 12 2.95 3.03 -5.48
CA VAL A 12 3.56 4.36 -5.31
C VAL A 12 4.90 4.43 -6.03
N LEU A 13 5.72 3.39 -5.95
CA LEU A 13 7.01 3.34 -6.66
C LEU A 13 6.81 3.42 -8.16
N ALA A 14 5.82 2.70 -8.70
CA ALA A 14 5.51 2.73 -10.12
C ALA A 14 4.97 4.10 -10.56
N LEU A 15 4.21 4.77 -9.70
CA LEU A 15 3.66 6.09 -9.99
C LEU A 15 4.77 7.15 -10.08
N VAL A 16 5.74 7.09 -9.17
CA VAL A 16 6.83 8.06 -9.07
C VAL A 16 7.91 7.82 -10.12
N ASN A 17 8.26 6.56 -10.38
CA ASN A 17 9.37 6.21 -11.27
C ASN A 17 8.85 5.85 -12.65
N GLU A 18 9.06 6.75 -13.62
CA GLU A 18 8.61 6.56 -15.00
C GLU A 18 9.28 5.38 -15.71
N HIS A 19 10.37 4.86 -15.17
CA HIS A 19 11.07 3.70 -15.73
C HIS A 19 10.53 2.36 -15.21
N GLU A 20 9.62 2.38 -14.25
CA GLU A 20 8.98 1.16 -13.77
C GLU A 20 8.03 0.58 -14.81
N GLN A 21 8.01 -0.76 -14.93
CA GLN A 21 7.17 -1.44 -15.93
C GLN A 21 5.68 -1.13 -15.78
N HIS A 22 5.23 -0.86 -14.56
CA HIS A 22 3.81 -0.57 -14.27
C HIS A 22 3.49 0.92 -14.22
N HIS A 23 4.43 1.79 -14.63
CA HIS A 23 4.25 3.24 -14.52
C HIS A 23 2.98 3.73 -15.22
N ALA A 24 2.80 3.36 -16.49
CA ALA A 24 1.64 3.83 -17.26
C ALA A 24 0.32 3.39 -16.62
N GLN A 25 0.26 2.16 -16.12
CA GLN A 25 -0.92 1.64 -15.44
C GLN A 25 -1.16 2.36 -14.12
N ALA A 26 -0.10 2.66 -13.37
CA ALA A 26 -0.21 3.42 -12.12
C ALA A 26 -0.78 4.82 -12.37
N VAL A 27 -0.37 5.49 -13.44
CA VAL A 27 -0.91 6.80 -13.82
C VAL A 27 -2.41 6.71 -14.11
N LEU A 28 -2.84 5.71 -14.84
CA LEU A 28 -4.27 5.50 -15.14
C LEU A 28 -5.07 5.21 -13.85
N LEU A 29 -4.51 4.41 -12.96
CA LEU A 29 -5.13 4.13 -11.66
C LEU A 29 -5.25 5.40 -10.82
N ALA A 30 -4.21 6.23 -10.80
CA ALA A 30 -4.24 7.49 -10.07
C ALA A 30 -5.36 8.40 -10.56
N GLN A 31 -5.58 8.46 -11.87
CA GLN A 31 -6.64 9.24 -12.47
C GLN A 31 -8.03 8.68 -12.08
N ARG A 32 -8.19 7.37 -12.15
CA ARG A 32 -9.47 6.73 -11.84
C ARG A 32 -9.85 6.89 -10.37
N TYR A 33 -8.89 6.78 -9.48
CA TYR A 33 -9.13 6.75 -8.03
C TYR A 33 -8.81 8.07 -7.33
N ASP A 34 -8.63 9.17 -8.06
CA ASP A 34 -8.19 10.45 -7.49
C ASP A 34 -9.15 11.02 -6.43
N ARG A 35 -10.43 10.64 -6.48
CA ARG A 35 -11.45 11.10 -5.53
C ARG A 35 -11.71 10.12 -4.39
N HIS A 36 -11.16 8.92 -4.48
CA HIS A 36 -11.37 7.91 -3.45
C HIS A 36 -10.54 8.23 -2.22
N PRO A 37 -11.09 8.06 -1.02
CA PRO A 37 -10.26 8.07 0.18
C PRO A 37 -9.22 6.97 0.08
N VAL A 38 -8.01 7.22 0.59
CA VAL A 38 -6.91 6.26 0.53
C VAL A 38 -6.46 5.89 1.94
N VAL A 39 -6.04 4.65 2.09
CA VAL A 39 -5.52 4.13 3.35
C VAL A 39 -4.17 3.47 3.10
N ALA A 40 -3.22 3.78 3.95
CA ALA A 40 -1.91 3.13 3.99
C ALA A 40 -1.56 2.82 5.44
N THR A 41 -0.40 2.22 5.66
CA THR A 41 0.13 1.96 7.00
C THR A 41 1.48 2.63 7.16
N ASP A 42 1.93 2.80 8.41
CA ASP A 42 3.29 3.24 8.71
C ASP A 42 4.33 2.34 8.00
N ALA A 43 4.07 1.03 7.96
CA ALA A 43 4.99 0.08 7.34
C ALA A 43 5.16 0.35 5.84
N VAL A 44 4.07 0.65 5.14
CA VAL A 44 4.11 1.03 3.72
C VAL A 44 4.88 2.34 3.54
N LEU A 45 4.64 3.33 4.40
CA LEU A 45 5.37 4.61 4.32
C LEU A 45 6.87 4.41 4.52
N LEU A 46 7.27 3.53 5.45
CA LEU A 46 8.69 3.23 5.65
C LEU A 46 9.30 2.59 4.40
N GLU A 47 8.59 1.68 3.75
CA GLU A 47 9.06 1.08 2.50
C GLU A 47 9.21 2.11 1.39
N ILE A 48 8.25 3.00 1.24
CA ILE A 48 8.30 4.07 0.25
C ILE A 48 9.54 4.94 0.49
N GLY A 49 9.73 5.38 1.73
CA GLY A 49 10.87 6.22 2.10
C GLY A 49 12.20 5.54 1.83
N ASN A 50 12.31 4.26 2.16
CA ASN A 50 13.54 3.50 1.92
C ASN A 50 13.80 3.30 0.42
N ALA A 51 12.79 2.90 -0.33
CA ALA A 51 12.95 2.59 -1.75
C ALA A 51 13.31 3.83 -2.58
N LEU A 52 12.77 4.99 -2.24
CA LEU A 52 12.96 6.23 -2.99
C LEU A 52 14.05 7.14 -2.40
N SER A 53 14.75 6.70 -1.36
CA SER A 53 15.70 7.57 -0.64
C SER A 53 16.83 8.10 -1.51
N ARG A 54 17.25 7.36 -2.54
CA ARG A 54 18.32 7.78 -3.45
C ARG A 54 17.76 8.36 -4.73
N LEU A 55 16.70 7.75 -5.27
CA LEU A 55 16.16 8.11 -6.58
C LEU A 55 15.32 9.39 -6.53
N ALA A 56 14.48 9.55 -5.51
CA ALA A 56 13.47 10.60 -5.48
C ALA A 56 13.07 10.96 -4.04
N ARG A 57 14.05 11.28 -3.19
CA ARG A 57 13.81 11.58 -1.77
C ARG A 57 12.82 12.73 -1.57
N PRO A 58 12.93 13.88 -2.29
CA PRO A 58 11.94 14.96 -2.10
C PRO A 58 10.52 14.54 -2.46
N ALA A 59 10.34 13.78 -3.54
CA ALA A 59 9.02 13.26 -3.93
C ALA A 59 8.47 12.30 -2.88
N ALA A 60 9.30 11.41 -2.35
CA ALA A 60 8.89 10.49 -1.29
C ALA A 60 8.46 11.25 -0.03
N ALA A 61 9.23 12.25 0.38
CA ALA A 61 8.88 13.06 1.55
C ALA A 61 7.54 13.77 1.35
N GLN A 62 7.28 14.31 0.16
CA GLN A 62 6.00 14.97 -0.12
C GLN A 62 4.84 13.98 -0.10
N ILE A 63 5.01 12.81 -0.68
CA ILE A 63 3.98 11.76 -0.67
C ILE A 63 3.63 11.36 0.76
N MET A 64 4.65 11.14 1.59
CA MET A 64 4.42 10.77 2.99
C MET A 64 3.72 11.88 3.78
N ALA A 65 4.11 13.14 3.55
CA ALA A 65 3.45 14.28 4.16
C ALA A 65 1.99 14.36 3.73
N ASP A 66 1.70 14.17 2.45
CA ASP A 66 0.35 14.19 1.93
C ASP A 66 -0.51 13.09 2.55
N PHE A 67 0.02 11.87 2.66
CA PHE A 67 -0.70 10.77 3.33
C PHE A 67 -1.05 11.10 4.77
N ARG A 68 -0.14 11.75 5.49
CA ARG A 68 -0.32 12.06 6.91
C ARG A 68 -1.22 13.27 7.16
N GLU A 69 -1.34 14.17 6.21
CA GLU A 69 -1.98 15.48 6.41
C GLU A 69 -3.28 15.66 5.63
N SER A 70 -3.49 14.94 4.53
CA SER A 70 -4.66 15.12 3.68
C SER A 70 -5.92 14.55 4.33
N VAL A 71 -7.03 15.28 4.17
CA VAL A 71 -8.33 14.88 4.75
C VAL A 71 -8.81 13.53 4.20
N GLY A 72 -8.55 13.27 2.93
CA GLY A 72 -8.98 12.03 2.27
C GLY A 72 -8.05 10.85 2.49
N SER A 73 -7.00 11.00 3.32
CA SER A 73 -6.00 9.97 3.55
C SER A 73 -6.00 9.52 5.01
N THR A 74 -5.82 8.22 5.23
CA THR A 74 -5.66 7.66 6.58
C THR A 74 -4.39 6.82 6.61
N VAL A 75 -3.56 7.05 7.62
CA VAL A 75 -2.39 6.21 7.90
C VAL A 75 -2.67 5.41 9.16
N VAL A 76 -2.73 4.09 9.02
CA VAL A 76 -2.90 3.20 10.17
C VAL A 76 -1.53 2.99 10.81
N HIS A 77 -1.41 3.33 12.08
CA HIS A 77 -0.15 3.21 12.80
C HIS A 77 0.14 1.79 13.20
N LEU A 78 1.40 1.39 13.04
CA LEU A 78 1.86 0.08 13.48
C LEU A 78 1.98 0.08 15.01
N THR A 79 1.12 -0.71 15.64
CA THR A 79 1.13 -0.92 17.10
C THR A 79 1.75 -2.29 17.39
N PRO A 80 2.18 -2.55 18.65
CA PRO A 80 2.63 -3.90 19.02
C PRO A 80 1.59 -4.98 18.72
N GLU A 81 0.31 -4.69 18.96
CA GLU A 81 -0.77 -5.65 18.68
C GLU A 81 -0.89 -5.92 17.16
N LEU A 82 -0.83 -4.89 16.34
CA LEU A 82 -0.89 -5.06 14.88
C LEU A 82 0.33 -5.82 14.37
N PHE A 83 1.51 -5.52 14.91
CA PHE A 83 2.72 -6.26 14.56
C PHE A 83 2.56 -7.74 14.91
N ASP A 84 2.07 -8.05 16.10
CA ASP A 84 1.89 -9.44 16.55
C ASP A 84 0.92 -10.20 15.64
N ALA A 85 -0.18 -9.57 15.25
CA ALA A 85 -1.15 -10.17 14.34
C ALA A 85 -0.54 -10.45 12.95
N ALA A 86 0.23 -9.49 12.42
CA ALA A 86 0.92 -9.65 11.15
C ALA A 86 1.99 -10.75 11.22
N PHE A 87 2.73 -10.78 12.31
CA PHE A 87 3.80 -11.78 12.51
C PHE A 87 3.22 -13.20 12.62
N ALA A 88 2.09 -13.36 13.30
CA ALA A 88 1.41 -14.66 13.36
C ALA A 88 1.00 -15.14 11.96
N ARG A 89 0.52 -14.22 11.12
CA ARG A 89 0.16 -14.54 9.73
C ARG A 89 1.40 -14.90 8.91
N TYR A 90 2.48 -14.16 9.10
CA TYR A 90 3.76 -14.43 8.45
C TYR A 90 4.28 -15.83 8.79
N GLN A 91 4.26 -16.19 10.09
CA GLN A 91 4.68 -17.51 10.54
C GLN A 91 3.77 -18.63 10.03
N GLY A 92 2.47 -18.37 9.99
CA GLY A 92 1.46 -19.38 9.63
C GLY A 92 1.40 -19.72 8.15
N HIS A 93 2.10 -18.98 7.29
CA HIS A 93 2.07 -19.16 5.84
C HIS A 93 3.48 -19.30 5.27
N ALA A 94 4.25 -20.25 5.82
CA ALA A 94 5.63 -20.51 5.39
C ALA A 94 5.73 -20.97 3.93
N ASP A 95 4.63 -21.45 3.36
CA ASP A 95 4.53 -21.83 1.95
C ASP A 95 4.43 -20.63 0.99
N LYS A 96 4.23 -19.43 1.53
CA LYS A 96 4.11 -18.20 0.75
C LYS A 96 5.39 -17.39 0.81
N THR A 97 5.57 -16.52 -0.18
CA THR A 97 6.70 -15.57 -0.22
C THR A 97 6.29 -14.17 0.26
N TRP A 98 5.21 -14.08 1.04
CA TRP A 98 4.73 -12.82 1.58
C TRP A 98 5.75 -12.18 2.51
N GLY A 99 6.04 -10.91 2.30
CA GLY A 99 6.83 -10.14 3.24
C GLY A 99 6.03 -9.75 4.48
N LEU A 100 6.73 -9.33 5.53
CA LEU A 100 6.06 -8.94 6.77
C LEU A 100 5.19 -7.69 6.58
N VAL A 101 5.62 -6.75 5.73
CA VAL A 101 4.82 -5.56 5.39
C VAL A 101 3.53 -5.97 4.68
N ASP A 102 3.60 -6.96 3.77
CA ASP A 102 2.39 -7.50 3.14
C ASP A 102 1.42 -8.02 4.19
N CYS A 103 1.92 -8.76 5.18
CA CYS A 103 1.09 -9.30 6.25
C CYS A 103 0.45 -8.20 7.10
N VAL A 104 1.16 -7.11 7.37
CA VAL A 104 0.57 -5.94 8.04
C VAL A 104 -0.59 -5.40 7.21
N SER A 105 -0.38 -5.23 5.90
CA SER A 105 -1.42 -4.74 5.00
C SER A 105 -2.64 -5.67 4.98
N PHE A 106 -2.42 -6.99 4.92
CA PHE A 106 -3.52 -7.97 4.94
C PHE A 106 -4.37 -7.87 6.19
N VAL A 107 -3.73 -7.75 7.35
CA VAL A 107 -4.44 -7.62 8.63
C VAL A 107 -5.28 -6.34 8.65
N VAL A 108 -4.68 -5.22 8.27
CA VAL A 108 -5.38 -3.92 8.24
C VAL A 108 -6.57 -3.96 7.28
N MET A 109 -6.34 -4.45 6.06
CA MET A 109 -7.41 -4.51 5.06
C MET A 109 -8.58 -5.38 5.52
N ARG A 110 -8.30 -6.53 6.13
CA ARG A 110 -9.36 -7.40 6.66
C ARG A 110 -10.14 -6.74 7.78
N ARG A 111 -9.45 -6.10 8.72
CA ARG A 111 -10.10 -5.43 9.85
C ARG A 111 -10.97 -4.27 9.41
N MET A 112 -10.55 -3.55 8.36
CA MET A 112 -11.31 -2.42 7.83
C MET A 112 -12.34 -2.82 6.78
N GLY A 113 -12.33 -4.07 6.33
CA GLY A 113 -13.29 -4.56 5.35
C GLY A 113 -12.96 -4.18 3.91
N PHE A 114 -11.69 -3.90 3.59
CA PHE A 114 -11.29 -3.61 2.21
C PHE A 114 -11.24 -4.87 1.37
N ARG A 115 -11.62 -4.71 0.10
CA ARG A 115 -11.46 -5.75 -0.92
C ARG A 115 -10.49 -5.33 -2.01
N THR A 116 -10.45 -4.06 -2.36
CA THR A 116 -9.73 -3.52 -3.52
C THR A 116 -8.57 -2.65 -3.04
N LEU A 117 -7.45 -2.76 -3.74
CA LEU A 117 -6.27 -1.96 -3.43
C LEU A 117 -5.52 -1.58 -4.69
N LEU A 118 -4.74 -0.50 -4.59
CA LEU A 118 -3.81 -0.03 -5.61
C LEU A 118 -2.47 -0.75 -5.40
N ALA A 119 -2.26 -1.79 -6.19
CA ALA A 119 -1.08 -2.65 -6.11
C ALA A 119 -0.91 -3.43 -7.39
N PHE A 120 0.25 -4.03 -7.59
CA PHE A 120 0.54 -4.87 -8.75
C PHE A 120 0.97 -6.29 -8.35
N ASP A 121 1.29 -6.50 -7.07
CA ASP A 121 1.82 -7.77 -6.58
C ASP A 121 0.72 -8.81 -6.41
N GLN A 122 0.95 -10.00 -6.95
CA GLN A 122 0.02 -11.13 -6.83
C GLN A 122 -0.12 -11.66 -5.40
N HIS A 123 0.75 -11.30 -4.49
CA HIS A 123 0.63 -11.64 -3.07
C HIS A 123 -0.74 -11.24 -2.52
N PHE A 124 -1.27 -10.11 -2.94
CA PHE A 124 -2.59 -9.64 -2.48
C PHE A 124 -3.72 -10.50 -3.02
N VAL A 125 -3.61 -10.95 -4.27
CA VAL A 125 -4.59 -11.88 -4.86
C VAL A 125 -4.58 -13.21 -4.12
N GLN A 126 -3.39 -13.73 -3.80
CA GLN A 126 -3.24 -14.96 -3.02
C GLN A 126 -3.90 -14.85 -1.66
N ALA A 127 -3.88 -13.67 -1.04
CA ALA A 127 -4.47 -13.41 0.27
C ALA A 127 -5.99 -13.11 0.20
N GLY A 128 -6.58 -13.09 -0.99
CA GLY A 128 -8.03 -12.93 -1.17
C GLY A 128 -8.50 -11.51 -1.50
N PHE A 129 -7.58 -10.61 -1.84
CA PHE A 129 -7.91 -9.23 -2.21
C PHE A 129 -7.95 -9.05 -3.73
N VAL A 130 -8.43 -7.90 -4.17
CA VAL A 130 -8.62 -7.58 -5.59
C VAL A 130 -7.74 -6.40 -5.96
N LEU A 131 -6.89 -6.58 -6.97
CA LEU A 131 -6.09 -5.49 -7.51
C LEU A 131 -7.00 -4.56 -8.31
N ALA A 132 -6.91 -3.25 -8.03
CA ALA A 132 -7.66 -2.24 -8.76
C ALA A 132 -7.27 -2.24 -10.24
N ARG A 133 -8.22 -1.96 -11.11
CA ARG A 133 -8.00 -1.87 -12.56
C ARG A 133 -8.31 -0.47 -13.05
N PRO A 134 -7.55 0.01 -14.07
CA PRO A 134 -7.81 1.33 -14.66
C PRO A 134 -9.16 1.46 -15.29
#